data_c76797a67fc01b8555b366235a65dc3f
#
_entry.id   c76797a67fc01b8555b366235a65dc3f
#
_cell.length_a   1.000
_cell.length_b   1.000
_cell.length_c   1.000
_cell.angle_alpha   90.00
_cell.angle_beta   90.00
_cell.angle_gamma   90.00
#
_symmetry.space_group_name_H-M   'P 1'
#
loop_
_entity.id
_entity.type
_entity.pdbx_description
1 polymer ?
#
loop_
_entity_poly.entity_id
_entity_poly.type
_entity_poly.pdbx_seq_one_letter_code
_entity_poly.pdbx_strand_id
1 'polypeptide(L)'
;MKKYIVITGASSGIGAAAVKAFVRRGENLIIIARRAELLQSLKDEIAQIAPEPDVVIKICDLENSENVLTLWDELKSYELKVLINNAGFGDCGAVGERDLSKIS
;
A
#
# COMPACT_ATOMS: atom_id res chain seq x y z
N MET A 1 -12.22 -14.63 -4.79
CA MET A 1 -10.82 -14.17 -4.72
C MET A 1 -10.70 -12.90 -3.92
N LYS A 2 -9.62 -12.79 -3.17
CA LYS A 2 -9.37 -11.58 -2.41
C LYS A 2 -8.94 -10.44 -3.31
N LYS A 3 -9.50 -9.28 -3.11
CA LYS A 3 -9.09 -8.07 -3.81
C LYS A 3 -8.34 -7.17 -2.83
N TYR A 4 -7.30 -6.53 -3.31
CA TYR A 4 -6.41 -5.76 -2.45
C TYR A 4 -6.42 -4.29 -2.81
N ILE A 5 -6.29 -3.45 -1.78
CA ILE A 5 -6.05 -2.02 -1.94
C ILE A 5 -4.57 -1.81 -1.71
N VAL A 6 -3.89 -1.19 -2.67
CA VAL A 6 -2.46 -0.90 -2.57
C VAL A 6 -2.28 0.51 -2.05
N ILE A 7 -1.46 0.65 -1.01
CA ILE A 7 -1.18 1.97 -0.42
C ILE A 7 0.32 2.19 -0.41
N THR A 8 0.79 3.18 -1.14
CA THR A 8 2.20 3.58 -1.12
C THR A 8 2.41 4.63 -0.03
N GLY A 9 3.62 4.70 0.50
CA GLY A 9 3.93 5.61 1.60
C GLY A 9 3.13 5.29 2.86
N ALA A 10 2.86 4.02 3.07
CA ALA A 10 1.96 3.59 4.15
C ALA A 10 2.50 3.86 5.55
N SER A 11 3.81 4.06 5.68
CA SER A 11 4.43 4.35 6.97
C SER A 11 4.30 5.80 7.40
N SER A 12 3.88 6.70 6.50
CA SER A 12 3.68 8.11 6.84
C SER A 12 2.37 8.30 7.59
N GLY A 13 2.21 9.46 8.24
CA GLY A 13 1.03 9.74 9.04
C GLY A 13 -0.29 9.56 8.27
N ILE A 14 -0.37 10.14 7.07
CA ILE A 14 -1.58 10.04 6.24
C ILE A 14 -1.78 8.60 5.75
N GLY A 15 -0.70 7.98 5.27
CA GLY A 15 -0.77 6.61 4.79
C GLY A 15 -1.15 5.63 5.87
N ALA A 16 -0.56 5.77 7.05
CA ALA A 16 -0.88 4.91 8.18
C ALA A 16 -2.34 5.07 8.62
N ALA A 17 -2.84 6.30 8.62
CA ALA A 17 -4.25 6.55 8.95
C ALA A 17 -5.19 5.89 7.94
N ALA A 18 -4.84 5.96 6.66
CA ALA A 18 -5.63 5.31 5.62
C ALA A 18 -5.62 3.79 5.79
N VAL A 19 -4.46 3.21 6.09
CA VAL A 19 -4.35 1.78 6.35
C VAL A 19 -5.30 1.35 7.47
N LYS A 20 -5.27 2.06 8.56
CA LYS A 20 -6.13 1.74 9.70
C LYS A 20 -7.61 1.84 9.35
N ALA A 21 -7.98 2.87 8.59
CA ALA A 21 -9.37 3.06 8.19
C ALA A 21 -9.85 1.90 7.32
N PHE A 22 -9.05 1.49 6.32
CA PHE A 22 -9.45 0.40 5.44
C PHE A 22 -9.50 -0.95 6.15
N VAL A 23 -8.57 -1.19 7.06
CA VAL A 23 -8.55 -2.43 7.83
C VAL A 23 -9.83 -2.57 8.66
N ARG A 24 -10.27 -1.46 9.25
CA ARG A 24 -11.51 -1.45 10.03
C ARG A 24 -12.73 -1.78 9.17
N ARG A 25 -12.64 -1.52 7.88
CA ARG A 25 -13.71 -1.82 6.92
C ARG A 25 -13.61 -3.24 6.36
N GLY A 26 -12.63 -4.00 6.81
CA GLY A 26 -12.45 -5.38 6.35
C GLY A 26 -11.74 -5.52 5.02
N GLU A 27 -11.05 -4.48 4.55
CA GLU A 27 -10.34 -4.53 3.28
C GLU A 27 -8.99 -5.20 3.41
N ASN A 28 -8.61 -5.96 2.39
CA ASN A 28 -7.28 -6.54 2.30
C ASN A 28 -6.33 -5.52 1.69
N LEU A 29 -5.12 -5.44 2.20
CA LEU A 29 -4.19 -4.37 1.84
C LEU A 29 -2.83 -4.89 1.41
N ILE A 30 -2.22 -4.16 0.48
CA ILE A 30 -0.78 -4.28 0.19
C ILE A 30 -0.19 -2.93 0.55
N ILE A 31 0.65 -2.90 1.58
CA ILE A 31 1.23 -1.66 2.07
C ILE A 31 2.70 -1.58 1.65
N ILE A 32 3.08 -0.44 1.12
CA ILE A 32 4.38 -0.24 0.50
C ILE A 32 5.08 0.96 1.11
N ALA A 33 6.32 0.76 1.51
CA ALA A 33 7.18 1.85 1.97
C ALA A 33 8.64 1.41 1.89
N ARG A 34 9.55 2.35 2.14
CA ARG A 34 10.98 2.05 2.10
C ARG A 34 11.50 1.38 3.38
N ARG A 35 10.85 1.62 4.50
CA ARG A 35 11.34 1.18 5.80
C ARG A 35 10.55 0.00 6.31
N ALA A 36 11.21 -1.14 6.37
CA ALA A 36 10.58 -2.38 6.80
C ALA A 36 10.08 -2.31 8.25
N GLU A 37 10.88 -1.73 9.13
CA GLU A 37 10.54 -1.67 10.55
C GLU A 37 9.27 -0.88 10.82
N LEU A 38 9.04 0.20 10.06
CA LEU A 38 7.84 1.00 10.22
C LEU A 38 6.61 0.27 9.73
N LEU A 39 6.75 -0.46 8.61
CA LEU A 39 5.65 -1.26 8.08
C LEU A 39 5.31 -2.43 9.02
N GLN A 40 6.33 -3.06 9.60
CA GLN A 40 6.09 -4.16 10.52
C GLN A 40 5.37 -3.68 11.78
N SER A 41 5.79 -2.53 12.31
CA SER A 41 5.12 -1.92 13.46
C SER A 41 3.67 -1.60 13.14
N LEU A 42 3.42 -1.06 11.96
CA LEU A 42 2.08 -0.74 11.51
C LEU A 42 1.24 -2.02 11.37
N LYS A 43 1.80 -3.05 10.79
CA LYS A 43 1.10 -4.33 10.64
C LYS A 43 0.73 -4.92 11.99
N ASP A 44 1.64 -4.88 12.95
CA ASP A 44 1.37 -5.37 14.30
C ASP A 44 0.25 -4.58 14.96
N GLU A 45 0.25 -3.27 14.77
CA GLU A 45 -0.78 -2.39 15.32
C GLU A 45 -2.15 -2.68 14.71
N ILE A 46 -2.23 -2.82 13.38
CA ILE A 46 -3.51 -3.08 12.73
C ILE A 46 -4.02 -4.49 12.99
N ALA A 47 -3.15 -5.44 13.26
CA ALA A 47 -3.58 -6.79 13.63
C ALA A 47 -4.38 -6.79 14.94
N GLN A 48 -4.10 -5.83 15.80
CA GLN A 48 -4.87 -5.67 17.05
C GLN A 48 -6.22 -5.00 16.81
N ILE A 49 -6.30 -4.17 15.77
CA ILE A 49 -7.54 -3.48 15.41
C ILE A 49 -8.48 -4.43 14.67
N ALA A 50 -7.96 -5.12 13.68
CA ALA A 50 -8.74 -6.03 12.85
C ALA A 50 -7.83 -7.13 12.32
N PRO A 51 -7.82 -8.31 12.93
CA PRO A 51 -6.92 -9.39 12.52
C PRO A 51 -7.37 -10.15 11.27
N GLU A 52 -8.60 -9.96 10.84
CA GLU A 52 -9.16 -10.73 9.72
C GLU A 52 -8.63 -10.35 8.34
N PRO A 53 -8.48 -9.07 7.99
CA PRO A 53 -7.98 -8.71 6.66
C PRO A 53 -6.55 -9.19 6.45
N ASP A 54 -6.26 -9.55 5.20
CA ASP A 54 -4.92 -9.92 4.81
C ASP A 54 -4.12 -8.64 4.52
N VAL A 55 -2.96 -8.51 5.15
CA VAL A 55 -2.11 -7.33 4.99
C VAL A 55 -0.73 -7.79 4.54
N VAL A 56 -0.39 -7.44 3.32
CA VAL A 56 0.89 -7.81 2.69
C VAL A 56 1.83 -6.60 2.75
N ILE A 57 3.05 -6.84 3.18
CA ILE A 57 4.08 -5.81 3.22
C ILE A 57 5.00 -5.95 2.01
N LYS A 58 5.22 -4.85 1.30
CA LYS A 58 6.21 -4.77 0.23
C LYS A 58 7.16 -3.63 0.53
N ILE A 59 8.44 -3.95 0.60
CA ILE A 59 9.47 -2.94 0.81
C ILE A 59 9.97 -2.51 -0.56
N CYS A 60 9.86 -1.23 -0.85
CA CYS A 60 10.23 -0.71 -2.15
C CYS A 60 10.61 0.76 -2.06
N ASP A 61 11.74 1.10 -2.67
CA ASP A 61 12.13 2.49 -2.86
C ASP A 61 11.52 2.97 -4.17
N LEU A 62 10.46 3.77 -4.06
CA LEU A 62 9.72 4.23 -5.22
C LEU A 62 10.48 5.26 -6.07
N GLU A 63 11.63 5.74 -5.59
CA GLU A 63 12.49 6.60 -6.38
C GLU A 63 13.41 5.80 -7.30
N ASN A 64 13.53 4.50 -7.07
CA ASN A 64 14.35 3.62 -7.89
C ASN A 64 13.46 2.91 -8.91
N SER A 65 13.68 3.21 -10.19
CA SER A 65 12.81 2.68 -11.24
C SER A 65 12.86 1.16 -11.36
N GLU A 66 14.01 0.55 -11.10
CA GLU A 66 14.12 -0.91 -11.15
C GLU A 66 13.30 -1.55 -10.04
N ASN A 67 13.33 -0.96 -8.84
CA ASN A 67 12.53 -1.44 -7.74
C ASN A 67 11.03 -1.32 -8.04
N VAL A 68 10.64 -0.23 -8.68
CA VAL A 68 9.25 -0.02 -9.05
C VAL A 68 8.79 -1.07 -10.05
N LEU A 69 9.61 -1.35 -11.06
CA LEU A 69 9.26 -2.36 -12.07
C LEU A 69 9.13 -3.74 -11.44
N THR A 70 10.05 -4.09 -10.54
CA THR A 70 9.99 -5.36 -9.83
C THR A 70 8.73 -5.45 -8.99
N LEU A 71 8.39 -4.36 -8.30
CA LEU A 71 7.19 -4.29 -7.48
C LEU A 71 5.93 -4.51 -8.32
N TRP A 72 5.80 -3.81 -9.44
CA TRP A 72 4.63 -3.97 -10.30
C TRP A 72 4.52 -5.39 -10.84
N ASP A 73 5.65 -6.00 -11.15
CA ASP A 73 5.65 -7.38 -11.61
C ASP A 73 5.14 -8.33 -10.51
N GLU A 74 5.57 -8.12 -9.28
CA GLU A 74 5.07 -8.89 -8.14
C GLU A 74 3.58 -8.69 -7.92
N LEU A 75 3.11 -7.46 -8.10
CA LEU A 75 1.69 -7.14 -7.85
C LEU A 75 0.76 -7.76 -8.89
N LYS A 76 1.27 -8.19 -10.03
CA LYS A 76 0.45 -8.86 -11.04
C LYS A 76 -0.18 -10.15 -10.55
N SER A 77 0.40 -10.77 -9.53
CA SER A 77 -0.14 -12.00 -8.95
C SER A 77 -1.33 -11.77 -8.03
N TYR A 78 -1.62 -10.51 -7.72
CA TYR A 78 -2.74 -10.14 -6.87
C TYR A 78 -3.86 -9.53 -7.68
N GLU A 79 -5.09 -9.70 -7.23
CA GLU A 79 -6.20 -8.98 -7.80
C GLU A 79 -6.31 -7.64 -7.08
N LEU A 80 -6.07 -6.55 -7.78
CA LEU A 80 -6.01 -5.22 -7.19
C LEU A 80 -7.32 -4.47 -7.43
N LYS A 81 -7.77 -3.80 -6.38
CA LYS A 81 -9.02 -3.07 -6.39
C LYS A 81 -8.80 -1.57 -6.60
N VAL A 82 -7.86 -1.01 -5.86
CA VAL A 82 -7.57 0.42 -5.87
C VAL A 82 -6.09 0.63 -5.58
N LEU A 83 -5.51 1.66 -6.14
CA LEU A 83 -4.17 2.12 -5.75
C LEU A 83 -4.28 3.50 -5.13
N ILE A 84 -3.79 3.64 -3.91
CA ILE A 84 -3.69 4.93 -3.24
C ILE A 84 -2.22 5.31 -3.20
N ASN A 85 -1.87 6.31 -3.99
CA ASN A 85 -0.50 6.78 -4.08
C ASN A 85 -0.27 7.91 -3.12
N ASN A 86 0.20 7.57 -1.93
CA ASN A 86 0.47 8.54 -0.88
C ASN A 86 1.94 8.95 -0.82
N ALA A 87 2.80 8.22 -1.52
CA ALA A 87 4.23 8.51 -1.49
C ALA A 87 4.59 9.78 -2.26
N GLY A 88 3.75 10.18 -3.20
CA GLY A 88 4.00 11.36 -4.01
C GLY A 88 5.18 11.16 -4.95
N PHE A 89 4.92 10.84 -6.18
CA PHE A 89 5.99 10.71 -7.16
C PHE A 89 6.35 12.08 -7.69
N GLY A 90 7.56 12.50 -7.38
CA GLY A 90 8.05 13.75 -7.90
C GLY A 90 7.25 14.93 -7.39
N ASP A 91 6.78 15.72 -8.31
CA ASP A 91 6.25 17.04 -8.05
C ASP A 91 4.77 17.10 -7.79
N CYS A 92 4.06 16.09 -8.14
CA CYS A 92 2.63 16.28 -8.21
C CYS A 92 1.97 16.47 -6.87
N GLY A 93 2.56 15.97 -5.82
CA GLY A 93 1.96 16.09 -4.51
C GLY A 93 0.53 15.61 -4.48
N ALA A 94 0.06 15.12 -5.57
CA ALA A 94 -1.31 14.67 -5.66
C ALA A 94 -1.42 13.34 -4.96
N VAL A 95 -2.04 13.39 -3.83
CA VAL A 95 -2.42 12.19 -3.14
C VAL A 95 -3.79 11.87 -3.65
N GLY A 96 -3.94 10.74 -4.28
CA GLY A 96 -5.23 10.44 -4.84
C GLY A 96 -5.47 8.98 -4.97
N GLU A 97 -6.73 8.67 -4.97
CA GLU A 97 -7.20 7.36 -5.28
C GLU A 97 -7.27 7.24 -6.79
N ARG A 98 -6.69 6.20 -7.32
CA ARG A 98 -6.68 5.98 -8.76
C ARG A 98 -7.19 4.60 -9.10
N ASP A 99 -7.96 4.56 -10.15
CA ASP A 99 -8.37 3.29 -10.73
C ASP A 99 -7.15 2.66 -11.39
N LEU A 100 -6.86 1.42 -11.04
CA LEU A 100 -5.68 0.71 -11.53
C LEU A 100 -5.71 0.52 -13.04
N SER A 101 -6.86 0.53 -13.65
CA SER A 101 -6.97 0.41 -15.09
C SER A 101 -6.32 1.59 -15.82
N LYS A 102 -6.10 2.70 -15.13
CA LYS A 102 -5.47 3.90 -15.68
C LYS A 102 -3.98 3.98 -15.43
N ILE A 103 -3.44 3.00 -14.71
CA ILE A 103 -2.03 2.97 -14.33
C ILE A 103 -1.36 1.87 -15.12
N SER A 104 -1.05 2.14 -16.31
CA SER A 104 -0.41 1.14 -17.16
C SER A 104 0.91 1.65 -17.71
#